data_f2bddc7af4b181cbe9e99ebd105689dc
#
_entry.id   f2bddc7af4b181cbe9e99ebd105689dc
#
_cell.length_a   1.000
_cell.length_b   1.000
_cell.length_c   1.000
_cell.angle_alpha   90.00
_cell.angle_beta   90.00
_cell.angle_gamma   90.00
#
_symmetry.space_group_name_H-M   'P 1'
#
loop_
_entity.id
_entity.type
_entity.pdbx_description
1 polymer ?
#
loop_
_entity_poly.entity_id
_entity_poly.type
_entity_poly.pdbx_seq_one_letter_code
_entity_poly.pdbx_strand_id
1 'polypeptide(L)'
;LTPRPATADGPAERLVHPPDRPTRLAPGGTNAVGYTLGLLSDEWNLLILRYAIAGARRYADWRDALPISHAVLTRRLAYLTEMGVFERTPYQGGNRLAYTLTKRGRDLWPVLLTIWAWEAAWVPVHVERLPRMVHRGCGRDFTPVLVCAACGRPVEPRDVAGAFGPSGSWSRSVPAAATRRRSEPTGAAGMFPETMALIGNRWSAAILGAAFLGARRFRDFAQWLGAPPATISARLRTFCELGVFTQEPSPGRPDRHSYRLTKKGRAFFPVAMTALAWGQRWFRAPEGPALVFTHRGCGQDFHGRLACDRCGTPLRGSEVLVESRS
;
A
#
# COMPACT_ATOMS: atom_id res chain seq x y z
N LEU A 1 -20.20 8.30 49.02
CA LEU A 1 -20.81 8.13 47.68
C LEU A 1 -20.10 9.06 46.70
N THR A 2 -19.06 8.54 46.04
CA THR A 2 -18.35 9.23 44.96
C THR A 2 -19.09 8.99 43.62
N PRO A 3 -19.34 10.00 42.79
CA PRO A 3 -20.00 9.81 41.51
C PRO A 3 -19.08 9.10 40.54
N ARG A 4 -19.63 8.08 39.88
CA ARG A 4 -19.03 7.31 38.82
C ARG A 4 -18.81 8.24 37.59
N PRO A 5 -17.64 8.21 36.90
CA PRO A 5 -17.49 8.99 35.70
C PRO A 5 -18.43 8.45 34.61
N ALA A 6 -19.12 9.35 33.94
CA ALA A 6 -20.00 9.05 32.81
C ALA A 6 -19.16 8.50 31.66
N THR A 7 -19.49 7.31 31.18
CA THR A 7 -18.99 6.75 29.96
C THR A 7 -19.61 7.51 28.78
N ALA A 8 -18.83 8.36 28.14
CA ALA A 8 -19.19 8.99 26.86
C ALA A 8 -19.01 8.00 25.71
N ASP A 9 -19.89 7.01 25.63
CA ASP A 9 -20.07 6.18 24.43
C ASP A 9 -21.29 6.70 23.66
N GLY A 10 -21.10 7.83 22.97
CA GLY A 10 -21.96 8.18 21.86
C GLY A 10 -21.63 7.25 20.66
N PRO A 11 -22.61 6.88 19.81
CA PRO A 11 -22.34 6.07 18.63
C PRO A 11 -21.27 6.76 17.78
N ALA A 12 -20.14 6.09 17.57
CA ALA A 12 -19.08 6.58 16.70
C ALA A 12 -19.69 6.92 15.33
N GLU A 13 -19.69 8.20 14.99
CA GLU A 13 -20.24 8.69 13.71
C GLU A 13 -19.55 7.94 12.57
N ARG A 14 -20.32 7.17 11.81
CA ARG A 14 -19.79 6.35 10.73
C ARG A 14 -19.22 7.27 9.67
N LEU A 15 -17.90 7.22 9.45
CA LEU A 15 -17.21 8.03 8.44
C LEU A 15 -17.79 7.74 7.05
N VAL A 16 -18.22 8.80 6.39
CA VAL A 16 -18.67 8.71 4.99
C VAL A 16 -17.46 8.88 4.08
N HIS A 17 -17.30 7.96 3.14
CA HIS A 17 -16.22 7.95 2.16
C HIS A 17 -16.74 8.33 0.77
N PRO A 18 -16.88 9.64 0.44
CA PRO A 18 -17.40 10.07 -0.86
C PRO A 18 -16.49 9.59 -1.99
N PRO A 19 -17.05 9.17 -3.15
CA PRO A 19 -16.26 8.58 -4.24
C PRO A 19 -15.40 9.59 -5.01
N ASP A 20 -15.78 10.84 -5.03
CA ASP A 20 -15.21 11.91 -5.86
C ASP A 20 -14.39 12.95 -5.10
N ARG A 21 -14.47 12.98 -3.78
CA ARG A 21 -13.77 13.93 -2.91
C ARG A 21 -13.11 13.25 -1.71
N PRO A 22 -12.08 13.89 -1.10
CA PRO A 22 -11.41 13.32 0.07
C PRO A 22 -12.35 13.14 1.27
N THR A 23 -12.17 12.04 1.98
CA THR A 23 -12.78 11.83 3.29
C THR A 23 -12.10 12.72 4.32
N ARG A 24 -12.88 13.46 5.10
CA ARG A 24 -12.41 14.19 6.26
C ARG A 24 -12.33 13.22 7.45
N LEU A 25 -11.15 13.11 8.03
CA LEU A 25 -10.89 12.24 9.18
C LEU A 25 -11.22 12.97 10.47
N ALA A 26 -11.53 12.19 11.52
CA ALA A 26 -11.71 12.72 12.86
C ALA A 26 -10.37 13.24 13.43
N PRO A 27 -10.37 14.39 14.14
CA PRO A 27 -9.18 14.88 14.85
C PRO A 27 -8.63 13.81 15.80
N GLY A 28 -7.31 13.65 15.85
CA GLY A 28 -6.66 12.68 16.76
C GLY A 28 -6.88 11.19 16.42
N GLY A 29 -7.77 10.86 15.48
CA GLY A 29 -8.09 9.50 15.08
C GLY A 29 -7.04 8.85 14.14
N THR A 30 -7.39 7.67 13.58
CA THR A 30 -6.60 7.00 12.55
C THR A 30 -6.30 7.97 11.40
N ASN A 31 -5.04 8.07 11.00
CA ASN A 31 -4.62 8.98 9.94
C ASN A 31 -4.66 8.32 8.53
N ALA A 32 -4.26 9.06 7.52
CA ALA A 32 -4.25 8.60 6.12
C ALA A 32 -3.45 7.31 5.91
N VAL A 33 -2.32 7.13 6.61
CA VAL A 33 -1.49 5.92 6.53
C VAL A 33 -2.25 4.71 7.05
N GLY A 34 -2.92 4.85 8.20
CA GLY A 34 -3.72 3.78 8.80
C GLY A 34 -4.85 3.31 7.89
N TYR A 35 -5.59 4.24 7.25
CA TYR A 35 -6.63 3.89 6.26
C TYR A 35 -6.03 3.22 5.02
N THR A 36 -4.91 3.72 4.52
CA THR A 36 -4.22 3.13 3.37
C THR A 36 -3.78 1.69 3.65
N LEU A 37 -3.14 1.47 4.79
CA LEU A 37 -2.71 0.13 5.20
C LEU A 37 -3.91 -0.78 5.46
N GLY A 38 -4.99 -0.28 6.07
CA GLY A 38 -6.22 -1.04 6.27
C GLY A 38 -6.81 -1.59 4.96
N LEU A 39 -6.69 -0.84 3.86
CA LEU A 39 -7.18 -1.24 2.55
C LEU A 39 -6.19 -2.14 1.80
N LEU A 40 -4.91 -1.75 1.74
CA LEU A 40 -3.90 -2.40 0.89
C LEU A 40 -3.24 -3.63 1.56
N SER A 41 -3.35 -3.78 2.87
CA SER A 41 -2.81 -4.95 3.59
C SER A 41 -3.70 -6.20 3.49
N ASP A 42 -4.65 -6.21 2.60
CA ASP A 42 -5.53 -7.35 2.33
C ASP A 42 -5.36 -7.82 0.89
N GLU A 43 -4.90 -9.05 0.74
CA GLU A 43 -4.60 -9.63 -0.57
C GLU A 43 -5.84 -9.69 -1.48
N TRP A 44 -7.00 -10.03 -0.93
CA TRP A 44 -8.23 -10.05 -1.71
C TRP A 44 -8.63 -8.68 -2.23
N ASN A 45 -8.41 -7.63 -1.43
CA ASN A 45 -8.65 -6.26 -1.88
C ASN A 45 -7.76 -5.92 -3.09
N LEU A 46 -6.46 -6.27 -3.03
CA LEU A 46 -5.52 -6.01 -4.12
C LEU A 46 -5.89 -6.81 -5.39
N LEU A 47 -6.27 -8.08 -5.23
CA LEU A 47 -6.70 -8.91 -6.36
C LEU A 47 -8.01 -8.39 -6.98
N ILE A 48 -9.00 -8.07 -6.16
CA ILE A 48 -10.27 -7.48 -6.64
C ILE A 48 -10.00 -6.17 -7.41
N LEU A 49 -9.13 -5.31 -6.89
CA LEU A 49 -8.76 -4.05 -7.53
C LEU A 49 -8.03 -4.27 -8.85
N ARG A 50 -7.11 -5.23 -8.90
CA ARG A 50 -6.42 -5.60 -10.13
C ARG A 50 -7.39 -6.01 -11.24
N TYR A 51 -8.33 -6.91 -10.93
CA TYR A 51 -9.34 -7.33 -11.90
C TYR A 51 -10.28 -6.18 -12.30
N ALA A 52 -10.63 -5.30 -11.35
CA ALA A 52 -11.44 -4.13 -11.64
C ALA A 52 -10.76 -3.15 -12.60
N ILE A 53 -9.46 -2.89 -12.43
CA ILE A 53 -8.66 -2.07 -13.36
C ILE A 53 -8.56 -2.74 -14.73
N ALA A 54 -8.50 -4.07 -14.77
CA ALA A 54 -8.55 -4.87 -16.01
C ALA A 54 -9.95 -4.96 -16.64
N GLY A 55 -11.00 -4.39 -16.00
CA GLY A 55 -12.34 -4.29 -16.59
C GLY A 55 -13.43 -5.12 -15.94
N ALA A 56 -13.13 -5.90 -14.89
CA ALA A 56 -14.16 -6.62 -14.14
C ALA A 56 -15.14 -5.64 -13.45
N ARG A 57 -16.44 -5.90 -13.59
CA ARG A 57 -17.49 -5.05 -13.03
C ARG A 57 -18.62 -5.82 -12.36
N ARG A 58 -18.85 -7.07 -12.77
CA ARG A 58 -19.93 -7.90 -12.22
C ARG A 58 -19.38 -8.81 -11.13
N TYR A 59 -20.19 -9.12 -10.16
CA TYR A 59 -19.84 -10.08 -9.11
C TYR A 59 -19.28 -11.41 -9.70
N ALA A 60 -19.89 -11.89 -10.79
CA ALA A 60 -19.44 -13.09 -11.47
C ALA A 60 -18.02 -12.98 -12.04
N ASP A 61 -17.61 -11.80 -12.51
CA ASP A 61 -16.28 -11.62 -13.10
C ASP A 61 -15.16 -11.96 -12.09
N TRP A 62 -15.34 -11.60 -10.82
CA TRP A 62 -14.39 -11.97 -9.76
C TRP A 62 -14.58 -13.38 -9.22
N ARG A 63 -15.85 -13.85 -9.09
CA ARG A 63 -16.14 -15.18 -8.63
C ARG A 63 -15.52 -16.24 -9.53
N ASP A 64 -15.58 -16.02 -10.84
CA ASP A 64 -15.11 -16.98 -11.84
C ASP A 64 -13.57 -16.89 -12.05
N ALA A 65 -12.99 -15.72 -11.74
CA ALA A 65 -11.55 -15.47 -11.92
C ALA A 65 -10.70 -15.71 -10.66
N LEU A 66 -11.31 -15.70 -9.46
CA LEU A 66 -10.57 -15.80 -8.19
C LEU A 66 -11.02 -17.01 -7.37
N PRO A 67 -10.10 -17.75 -6.75
CA PRO A 67 -10.43 -18.84 -5.83
C PRO A 67 -10.89 -18.29 -4.47
N ILE A 68 -11.91 -17.44 -4.50
CA ILE A 68 -12.45 -16.73 -3.33
C ILE A 68 -13.85 -17.25 -2.98
N SER A 69 -14.13 -17.46 -1.69
CA SER A 69 -15.47 -17.86 -1.27
C SER A 69 -16.47 -16.71 -1.44
N HIS A 70 -17.73 -17.04 -1.72
CA HIS A 70 -18.82 -16.06 -1.85
C HIS A 70 -18.91 -15.09 -0.68
N ALA A 71 -18.80 -15.60 0.56
CA ALA A 71 -18.88 -14.78 1.77
C ALA A 71 -17.72 -13.77 1.85
N VAL A 72 -16.50 -14.18 1.47
CA VAL A 72 -15.32 -13.29 1.47
C VAL A 72 -15.45 -12.25 0.36
N LEU A 73 -15.79 -12.66 -0.87
CA LEU A 73 -15.96 -11.74 -2.00
C LEU A 73 -17.01 -10.66 -1.70
N THR A 74 -18.18 -11.08 -1.22
CA THR A 74 -19.27 -10.14 -0.85
C THR A 74 -18.81 -9.13 0.19
N ARG A 75 -18.14 -9.61 1.25
CA ARG A 75 -17.62 -8.73 2.31
C ARG A 75 -16.57 -7.76 1.79
N ARG A 76 -15.67 -8.20 0.89
CA ARG A 76 -14.62 -7.33 0.35
C ARG A 76 -15.17 -6.29 -0.63
N LEU A 77 -16.10 -6.67 -1.50
CA LEU A 77 -16.78 -5.73 -2.38
C LEU A 77 -17.60 -4.70 -1.58
N ALA A 78 -18.28 -5.12 -0.52
CA ALA A 78 -19.00 -4.21 0.38
C ALA A 78 -18.02 -3.23 1.05
N TYR A 79 -16.91 -3.73 1.61
CA TYR A 79 -15.88 -2.89 2.24
C TYR A 79 -15.26 -1.88 1.25
N LEU A 80 -14.88 -2.32 0.06
CA LEU A 80 -14.32 -1.42 -0.96
C LEU A 80 -15.33 -0.37 -1.43
N THR A 81 -16.62 -0.72 -1.45
CA THR A 81 -17.70 0.25 -1.73
C THR A 81 -17.86 1.25 -0.57
N GLU A 82 -17.86 0.77 0.67
CA GLU A 82 -17.90 1.63 1.87
C GLU A 82 -16.72 2.60 1.90
N MET A 83 -15.53 2.15 1.50
CA MET A 83 -14.32 2.97 1.40
C MET A 83 -14.34 3.94 0.19
N GLY A 84 -15.41 3.98 -0.58
CA GLY A 84 -15.57 4.85 -1.75
C GLY A 84 -14.66 4.49 -2.92
N VAL A 85 -14.15 3.26 -2.97
CA VAL A 85 -13.31 2.74 -4.07
C VAL A 85 -14.19 2.25 -5.21
N PHE A 86 -15.31 1.62 -4.88
CA PHE A 86 -16.36 1.26 -5.83
C PHE A 86 -17.63 2.05 -5.58
N GLU A 87 -18.41 2.21 -6.63
CA GLU A 87 -19.83 2.58 -6.60
C GLU A 87 -20.65 1.48 -7.27
N ARG A 88 -21.90 1.35 -6.85
CA ARG A 88 -22.85 0.42 -7.47
C ARG A 88 -23.66 1.17 -8.52
N THR A 89 -23.60 0.72 -9.77
CA THR A 89 -24.32 1.31 -10.90
C THR A 89 -25.18 0.27 -11.58
N PRO A 90 -26.33 0.63 -12.18
CA PRO A 90 -27.10 -0.30 -13.01
C PRO A 90 -26.24 -0.87 -14.14
N TYR A 91 -26.28 -2.17 -14.35
CA TYR A 91 -25.56 -2.82 -15.43
C TYR A 91 -26.43 -2.84 -16.69
N GLN A 92 -25.96 -2.21 -17.76
CA GLN A 92 -26.67 -2.16 -19.07
C GLN A 92 -28.16 -1.78 -18.97
N GLY A 93 -28.52 -0.87 -18.06
CA GLY A 93 -29.89 -0.41 -17.89
C GLY A 93 -30.85 -1.40 -17.24
N GLY A 94 -30.35 -2.57 -16.78
CA GLY A 94 -31.17 -3.59 -16.13
C GLY A 94 -31.14 -3.48 -14.59
N ASN A 95 -31.90 -4.38 -13.92
CA ASN A 95 -31.96 -4.44 -12.45
C ASN A 95 -30.70 -5.02 -11.78
N ARG A 96 -29.73 -5.50 -12.54
CA ARG A 96 -28.46 -6.03 -12.01
C ARG A 96 -27.51 -4.88 -11.73
N LEU A 97 -26.82 -4.95 -10.59
CA LEU A 97 -25.83 -3.94 -10.21
C LEU A 97 -24.41 -4.38 -10.62
N ALA A 98 -23.64 -3.42 -11.12
CA ALA A 98 -22.22 -3.53 -11.37
C ALA A 98 -21.44 -2.72 -10.32
N TYR A 99 -20.20 -3.12 -10.09
CA TYR A 99 -19.22 -2.38 -9.27
C TYR A 99 -18.31 -1.58 -10.21
N THR A 100 -18.46 -0.28 -10.21
CA THR A 100 -17.66 0.61 -11.04
C THR A 100 -16.60 1.29 -10.19
N LEU A 101 -15.36 1.32 -10.66
CA LEU A 101 -14.30 2.07 -9.99
C LEU A 101 -14.64 3.57 -10.00
N THR A 102 -14.67 4.16 -8.81
CA THR A 102 -14.74 5.59 -8.63
C THR A 102 -13.45 6.29 -9.05
N LYS A 103 -13.38 7.61 -8.98
CA LYS A 103 -12.11 8.32 -9.14
C LYS A 103 -11.07 7.86 -8.11
N ARG A 104 -11.47 7.68 -6.85
CA ARG A 104 -10.62 7.15 -5.77
C ARG A 104 -10.08 5.76 -6.09
N GLY A 105 -10.95 4.87 -6.59
CA GLY A 105 -10.56 3.52 -6.99
C GLY A 105 -9.60 3.53 -8.19
N ARG A 106 -9.89 4.32 -9.21
CA ARG A 106 -8.99 4.45 -10.38
C ARG A 106 -7.62 5.01 -9.99
N ASP A 107 -7.54 5.95 -9.07
CA ASP A 107 -6.28 6.54 -8.60
C ASP A 107 -5.36 5.55 -7.86
N LEU A 108 -5.76 4.28 -7.67
CA LEU A 108 -4.91 3.19 -7.16
C LEU A 108 -4.00 2.54 -8.22
N TRP A 109 -4.17 2.87 -9.51
CA TRP A 109 -3.35 2.28 -10.57
C TRP A 109 -1.83 2.40 -10.34
N PRO A 110 -1.27 3.50 -9.79
CA PRO A 110 0.18 3.61 -9.55
C PRO A 110 0.68 2.59 -8.52
N VAL A 111 -0.15 2.31 -7.49
CA VAL A 111 0.18 1.32 -6.46
C VAL A 111 0.27 -0.07 -7.08
N LEU A 112 -0.74 -0.48 -7.85
CA LEU A 112 -0.76 -1.79 -8.50
C LEU A 112 0.36 -1.93 -9.54
N LEU A 113 0.65 -0.88 -10.29
CA LEU A 113 1.75 -0.89 -11.26
C LEU A 113 3.13 -1.03 -10.58
N THR A 114 3.34 -0.35 -9.46
CA THR A 114 4.61 -0.45 -8.73
C THR A 114 4.76 -1.79 -7.99
N ILE A 115 3.68 -2.38 -7.49
CA ILE A 115 3.65 -3.75 -6.95
C ILE A 115 4.04 -4.72 -8.06
N TRP A 116 3.39 -4.65 -9.22
CA TRP A 116 3.71 -5.50 -10.36
C TRP A 116 5.19 -5.37 -10.76
N ALA A 117 5.71 -4.16 -10.87
CA ALA A 117 7.11 -3.94 -11.26
C ALA A 117 8.09 -4.51 -10.25
N TRP A 118 7.80 -4.38 -8.95
CA TRP A 118 8.65 -4.93 -7.90
C TRP A 118 8.62 -6.46 -7.90
N GLU A 119 7.42 -7.07 -7.98
CA GLU A 119 7.28 -8.54 -8.05
C GLU A 119 7.97 -9.10 -9.30
N ALA A 120 7.79 -8.47 -10.47
CA ALA A 120 8.41 -8.90 -11.71
C ALA A 120 9.95 -8.86 -11.67
N ALA A 121 10.52 -7.92 -10.90
CA ALA A 121 11.97 -7.75 -10.81
C ALA A 121 12.63 -8.61 -9.72
N TRP A 122 11.90 -8.93 -8.64
CA TRP A 122 12.51 -9.47 -7.44
C TRP A 122 11.95 -10.81 -6.97
N VAL A 123 10.83 -11.25 -7.51
CA VAL A 123 10.19 -12.52 -7.15
C VAL A 123 10.26 -13.47 -8.34
N PRO A 124 11.13 -14.47 -8.31
CA PRO A 124 11.39 -15.31 -9.49
C PRO A 124 10.26 -16.32 -9.77
N VAL A 125 9.46 -16.63 -8.74
CA VAL A 125 8.43 -17.67 -8.85
C VAL A 125 7.05 -17.06 -8.64
N HIS A 126 6.27 -17.01 -9.72
CA HIS A 126 4.86 -16.70 -9.70
C HIS A 126 4.06 -17.90 -10.18
N VAL A 127 2.89 -18.14 -9.58
CA VAL A 127 1.95 -19.20 -10.03
C VAL A 127 1.49 -18.94 -11.45
N GLU A 128 1.22 -17.66 -11.76
CA GLU A 128 0.93 -17.20 -13.11
C GLU A 128 2.03 -16.28 -13.60
N ARG A 129 2.34 -16.32 -14.89
CA ARG A 129 3.24 -15.35 -15.50
C ARG A 129 2.64 -13.95 -15.39
N LEU A 130 3.41 -13.02 -14.83
CA LEU A 130 2.98 -11.64 -14.75
C LEU A 130 2.86 -11.06 -16.18
N PRO A 131 1.81 -10.27 -16.46
CA PRO A 131 1.60 -9.68 -17.78
C PRO A 131 2.74 -8.71 -18.13
N ARG A 132 2.88 -8.43 -19.42
CA ARG A 132 3.74 -7.33 -19.91
C ARG A 132 3.01 -6.01 -19.73
N MET A 133 3.75 -4.96 -19.41
CA MET A 133 3.23 -3.60 -19.37
C MET A 133 3.84 -2.82 -20.52
N VAL A 134 2.98 -2.34 -21.41
CA VAL A 134 3.39 -1.56 -22.59
C VAL A 134 2.93 -0.12 -22.41
N HIS A 135 3.84 0.84 -22.62
CA HIS A 135 3.50 2.26 -22.57
C HIS A 135 2.97 2.69 -23.95
N ARG A 136 1.68 3.05 -24.01
CA ARG A 136 1.01 3.44 -25.26
C ARG A 136 1.74 4.57 -26.00
N GLY A 137 2.29 5.54 -25.24
CA GLY A 137 2.96 6.71 -25.84
C GLY A 137 4.23 6.39 -26.61
N CYS A 138 4.98 5.33 -26.25
CA CYS A 138 6.20 4.93 -26.98
C CYS A 138 6.14 3.52 -27.57
N GLY A 139 5.05 2.76 -27.35
CA GLY A 139 4.86 1.41 -27.88
C GLY A 139 5.82 0.34 -27.31
N ARG A 140 6.54 0.62 -26.22
CA ARG A 140 7.57 -0.28 -25.68
C ARG A 140 7.15 -0.87 -24.34
N ASP A 141 7.67 -2.07 -24.06
CA ASP A 141 7.70 -2.61 -22.70
C ASP A 141 8.47 -1.66 -21.79
N PHE A 142 7.93 -1.40 -20.63
CA PHE A 142 8.54 -0.44 -19.72
C PHE A 142 8.51 -0.91 -18.26
N THR A 143 9.37 -0.28 -17.46
CA THR A 143 9.34 -0.34 -16.02
C THR A 143 9.02 1.08 -15.47
N PRO A 144 8.09 1.23 -14.53
CA PRO A 144 7.81 2.54 -13.95
C PRO A 144 8.98 3.01 -13.09
N VAL A 145 9.41 4.24 -13.28
CA VAL A 145 10.43 4.91 -12.47
C VAL A 145 9.77 5.98 -11.64
N LEU A 146 10.05 5.99 -10.33
CA LEU A 146 9.59 7.05 -9.44
C LEU A 146 10.46 8.29 -9.65
N VAL A 147 9.83 9.42 -9.98
CA VAL A 147 10.51 10.70 -10.18
C VAL A 147 9.93 11.77 -9.26
N CYS A 148 10.72 12.77 -8.93
CA CYS A 148 10.25 13.96 -8.23
C CYS A 148 9.39 14.82 -9.17
N ALA A 149 8.17 15.15 -8.77
CA ALA A 149 7.27 15.97 -9.59
C ALA A 149 7.80 17.40 -9.82
N ALA A 150 8.61 17.92 -8.90
CA ALA A 150 9.14 19.28 -8.99
C ALA A 150 10.33 19.39 -9.96
N CYS A 151 11.27 18.43 -9.95
CA CYS A 151 12.50 18.53 -10.77
C CYS A 151 12.64 17.43 -11.83
N GLY A 152 11.72 16.47 -11.91
CA GLY A 152 11.72 15.38 -12.90
C GLY A 152 12.79 14.31 -12.70
N ARG A 153 13.72 14.45 -11.74
CA ARG A 153 14.80 13.47 -11.52
C ARG A 153 14.27 12.18 -10.89
N PRO A 154 14.79 11.01 -11.30
CA PRO A 154 14.55 9.74 -10.61
C PRO A 154 14.99 9.83 -9.14
N VAL A 155 14.28 9.14 -8.26
CA VAL A 155 14.54 9.16 -6.83
C VAL A 155 14.60 7.76 -6.22
N GLU A 156 15.56 7.59 -5.31
CA GLU A 156 15.71 6.45 -4.43
C GLU A 156 15.41 6.84 -2.98
N PRO A 157 15.28 5.89 -2.04
CA PRO A 157 15.01 6.20 -0.63
C PRO A 157 15.98 7.21 0.00
N ARG A 158 17.25 7.17 -0.39
CA ARG A 158 18.30 8.09 0.11
C ARG A 158 18.11 9.54 -0.32
N ASP A 159 17.40 9.75 -1.44
CA ASP A 159 17.19 11.08 -2.02
C ASP A 159 16.00 11.80 -1.38
N VAL A 160 15.24 11.12 -0.54
CA VAL A 160 14.03 11.65 0.10
C VAL A 160 14.22 11.66 1.62
N ALA A 161 14.03 12.81 2.23
CA ALA A 161 13.89 12.94 3.67
C ALA A 161 12.40 12.86 4.03
N GLY A 162 12.04 11.95 4.91
CA GLY A 162 10.67 11.78 5.42
C GLY A 162 10.58 12.13 6.90
N ALA A 163 9.49 12.75 7.30
CA ALA A 163 9.17 13.04 8.69
C ALA A 163 7.66 12.91 8.94
N PHE A 164 7.27 12.75 10.20
CA PHE A 164 5.87 12.88 10.57
C PHE A 164 5.40 14.32 10.35
N GLY A 165 4.24 14.44 9.71
CA GLY A 165 3.49 15.67 9.62
C GLY A 165 2.55 15.85 10.83
N PRO A 166 1.70 16.87 10.82
CA PRO A 166 0.85 17.22 11.96
C PRO A 166 -0.10 16.12 12.45
N SER A 167 -0.61 15.26 11.55
CA SER A 167 -1.43 14.09 11.93
C SER A 167 -0.61 12.80 12.06
N GLY A 168 0.71 12.88 11.97
CA GLY A 168 1.61 11.75 11.94
C GLY A 168 1.97 11.23 13.32
N SER A 169 1.78 9.94 13.54
CA SER A 169 2.37 9.17 14.65
C SER A 169 2.23 7.69 14.34
N TRP A 170 3.04 6.86 14.97
CA TRP A 170 2.94 5.40 14.79
C TRP A 170 1.60 4.86 15.28
N SER A 171 1.10 5.35 16.42
CA SER A 171 -0.18 4.91 17.01
C SER A 171 -1.38 5.20 16.10
N ARG A 172 -1.36 6.29 15.34
CA ARG A 172 -2.42 6.68 14.38
C ARG A 172 -2.24 6.04 13.01
N SER A 173 -1.01 5.61 12.68
CA SER A 173 -0.65 5.07 11.35
C SER A 173 -0.79 3.55 11.26
N VAL A 174 -0.75 2.85 12.40
CA VAL A 174 -0.89 1.39 12.43
C VAL A 174 -2.37 1.04 12.63
N PRO A 175 -3.00 0.30 11.68
CA PRO A 175 -4.41 -0.06 11.82
C PRO A 175 -4.68 -0.82 13.12
N ALA A 176 -5.76 -0.46 13.83
CA ALA A 176 -6.13 -1.09 15.10
C ALA A 176 -6.50 -2.58 14.91
N ALA A 177 -7.19 -2.92 13.81
CA ALA A 177 -7.57 -4.29 13.48
C ALA A 177 -6.47 -5.01 12.70
N ALA A 178 -6.04 -6.17 13.19
CA ALA A 178 -5.22 -7.08 12.41
C ALA A 178 -6.11 -7.76 11.35
N THR A 179 -5.81 -7.56 10.09
CA THR A 179 -6.33 -8.44 9.04
C THR A 179 -5.74 -9.82 9.29
N ARG A 180 -6.58 -10.78 9.67
CA ARG A 180 -6.14 -12.15 9.98
C ARG A 180 -5.77 -12.80 8.65
N ARG A 181 -4.47 -12.90 8.34
CA ARG A 181 -4.00 -13.73 7.24
C ARG A 181 -4.37 -15.17 7.56
N ARG A 182 -5.05 -15.87 6.66
CA ARG A 182 -5.14 -17.32 6.72
C ARG A 182 -3.73 -17.88 6.66
N SER A 183 -3.40 -18.78 7.60
CA SER A 183 -2.07 -19.38 7.73
C SER A 183 -1.72 -20.38 6.64
N GLU A 184 -2.59 -20.60 5.66
CA GLU A 184 -2.32 -21.50 4.55
C GLU A 184 -2.21 -20.70 3.24
N PRO A 185 -1.11 -20.89 2.49
CA PRO A 185 -1.05 -20.44 1.11
C PRO A 185 -2.08 -21.29 0.35
N THR A 186 -3.25 -20.74 0.08
CA THR A 186 -4.12 -21.30 -0.95
C THR A 186 -3.38 -21.15 -2.27
N GLY A 187 -2.81 -22.25 -2.74
CA GLY A 187 -1.82 -22.34 -3.82
C GLY A 187 -2.19 -21.77 -5.18
N ALA A 188 -3.30 -21.04 -5.30
CA ALA A 188 -3.73 -20.40 -6.54
C ALA A 188 -3.95 -18.89 -6.41
N ALA A 189 -3.97 -18.32 -5.20
CA ALA A 189 -4.33 -16.90 -4.99
C ALA A 189 -3.11 -15.98 -4.80
N GLY A 190 -1.92 -16.52 -4.59
CA GLY A 190 -0.73 -15.76 -4.25
C GLY A 190 -0.08 -15.07 -5.44
N MET A 191 -0.78 -14.11 -6.08
CA MET A 191 -0.18 -13.38 -7.19
C MET A 191 0.89 -12.39 -6.76
N PHE A 192 0.88 -11.99 -5.49
CA PHE A 192 1.86 -11.07 -4.91
C PHE A 192 2.35 -11.58 -3.55
N PRO A 193 2.96 -12.80 -3.50
CA PRO A 193 3.25 -13.47 -2.22
C PRO A 193 4.24 -12.70 -1.36
N GLU A 194 5.27 -12.12 -1.96
CA GLU A 194 6.27 -11.38 -1.20
C GLU A 194 5.80 -9.97 -0.86
N THR A 195 5.07 -9.30 -1.75
CA THR A 195 4.40 -8.02 -1.41
C THR A 195 3.50 -8.20 -0.20
N MET A 196 2.72 -9.29 -0.14
CA MET A 196 1.87 -9.56 1.02
C MET A 196 2.66 -9.91 2.29
N ALA A 197 3.84 -10.46 2.18
CA ALA A 197 4.73 -10.61 3.34
C ALA A 197 5.20 -9.25 3.89
N LEU A 198 5.40 -8.27 3.00
CA LEU A 198 5.86 -6.92 3.35
C LEU A 198 4.76 -6.01 3.89
N ILE A 199 3.57 -6.03 3.29
CA ILE A 199 2.50 -5.10 3.65
C ILE A 199 1.20 -5.77 4.12
N GLY A 200 1.04 -7.08 3.95
CA GLY A 200 -0.17 -7.83 4.32
C GLY A 200 -0.40 -8.00 5.83
N ASN A 201 0.43 -7.38 6.64
CA ASN A 201 0.29 -7.33 8.09
C ASN A 201 0.66 -5.94 8.59
N ARG A 202 -0.11 -5.40 9.54
CA ARG A 202 0.11 -4.04 10.09
C ARG A 202 1.54 -3.82 10.61
N TRP A 203 2.12 -4.83 11.25
CA TRP A 203 3.47 -4.72 11.81
C TRP A 203 4.56 -4.84 10.74
N SER A 204 4.35 -5.67 9.71
CA SER A 204 5.25 -5.74 8.56
C SER A 204 5.35 -4.39 7.86
N ALA A 205 4.21 -3.80 7.50
CA ALA A 205 4.16 -2.48 6.87
C ALA A 205 4.80 -1.40 7.75
N ALA A 206 4.52 -1.41 9.07
CA ALA A 206 5.10 -0.45 10.01
C ALA A 206 6.62 -0.59 10.15
N ILE A 207 7.15 -1.83 10.22
CA ILE A 207 8.60 -2.09 10.27
C ILE A 207 9.28 -1.60 8.99
N LEU A 208 8.69 -1.87 7.83
CA LEU A 208 9.23 -1.38 6.55
C LEU A 208 9.21 0.14 6.47
N GLY A 209 8.12 0.78 6.90
CA GLY A 209 8.01 2.24 7.01
C GLY A 209 9.04 2.82 7.96
N ALA A 210 9.23 2.22 9.14
CA ALA A 210 10.26 2.63 10.10
C ALA A 210 11.68 2.53 9.52
N ALA A 211 11.95 1.48 8.74
CA ALA A 211 13.25 1.32 8.06
C ALA A 211 13.49 2.40 7.00
N PHE A 212 12.47 2.81 6.23
CA PHE A 212 12.57 3.94 5.30
C PHE A 212 12.79 5.27 6.04
N LEU A 213 12.22 5.42 7.24
CA LEU A 213 12.43 6.60 8.09
C LEU A 213 13.73 6.54 8.90
N GLY A 214 14.54 5.48 8.76
CA GLY A 214 15.89 5.41 9.33
C GLY A 214 16.08 4.47 10.51
N ALA A 215 15.07 3.71 10.96
CA ALA A 215 15.25 2.66 11.96
C ALA A 215 16.27 1.62 11.47
N ARG A 216 17.21 1.24 12.33
CA ARG A 216 18.28 0.29 11.98
C ARG A 216 18.48 -0.78 13.05
N ARG A 217 18.20 -0.50 14.30
CA ARG A 217 18.43 -1.41 15.41
C ARG A 217 17.10 -1.98 15.90
N PHE A 218 17.13 -3.18 16.46
CA PHE A 218 15.94 -3.78 17.06
C PHE A 218 15.22 -2.81 18.03
N ARG A 219 16.00 -2.13 18.87
CA ARG A 219 15.45 -1.14 19.81
C ARG A 219 14.73 0.02 19.15
N ASP A 220 15.18 0.45 17.95
CA ASP A 220 14.55 1.56 17.22
C ASP A 220 13.14 1.12 16.79
N PHE A 221 13.00 -0.08 16.23
CA PHE A 221 11.71 -0.66 15.86
C PHE A 221 10.80 -0.87 17.08
N ALA A 222 11.36 -1.40 18.19
CA ALA A 222 10.59 -1.64 19.40
C ALA A 222 10.06 -0.32 20.02
N GLN A 223 10.92 0.67 20.13
CA GLN A 223 10.58 1.97 20.71
C GLN A 223 9.60 2.76 19.85
N TRP A 224 9.81 2.76 18.53
CA TRP A 224 8.97 3.55 17.62
C TRP A 224 7.58 2.94 17.44
N LEU A 225 7.51 1.62 17.29
CA LEU A 225 6.27 0.95 16.91
C LEU A 225 5.41 0.52 18.12
N GLY A 226 6.00 0.35 19.29
CA GLY A 226 5.29 -0.19 20.45
C GLY A 226 4.74 -1.61 20.24
N ALA A 227 5.28 -2.35 19.24
CA ALA A 227 4.86 -3.71 18.95
C ALA A 227 5.51 -4.70 19.92
N PRO A 228 4.86 -5.86 20.22
CA PRO A 228 5.47 -6.90 21.02
C PRO A 228 6.83 -7.34 20.48
N PRO A 229 7.88 -7.48 21.32
CA PRO A 229 9.24 -7.84 20.88
C PRO A 229 9.30 -9.11 20.04
N ALA A 230 8.52 -10.14 20.39
CA ALA A 230 8.43 -11.38 19.62
C ALA A 230 7.89 -11.15 18.20
N THR A 231 6.93 -10.24 18.04
CA THR A 231 6.38 -9.86 16.74
C THR A 231 7.44 -9.16 15.89
N ILE A 232 8.18 -8.21 16.47
CA ILE A 232 9.26 -7.51 15.76
C ILE A 232 10.33 -8.50 15.32
N SER A 233 10.82 -9.37 16.22
CA SER A 233 11.82 -10.38 15.91
C SER A 233 11.36 -11.31 14.77
N ALA A 234 10.13 -11.81 14.83
CA ALA A 234 9.58 -12.67 13.78
C ALA A 234 9.51 -11.96 12.43
N ARG A 235 9.10 -10.70 12.39
CA ARG A 235 9.00 -9.95 11.12
C ARG A 235 10.35 -9.55 10.55
N LEU A 236 11.31 -9.15 11.39
CA LEU A 236 12.67 -8.86 10.96
C LEU A 236 13.34 -10.12 10.38
N ARG A 237 13.13 -11.29 11.00
CA ARG A 237 13.61 -12.59 10.48
C ARG A 237 12.99 -12.87 9.10
N THR A 238 11.68 -12.79 8.96
CA THR A 238 10.99 -12.96 7.66
C THR A 238 11.57 -12.02 6.60
N PHE A 239 11.83 -10.76 6.94
CA PHE A 239 12.40 -9.80 5.98
C PHE A 239 13.86 -10.12 5.60
N CYS A 240 14.63 -10.71 6.50
CA CYS A 240 15.97 -11.22 6.17
C CYS A 240 15.88 -12.47 5.27
N GLU A 241 14.98 -13.40 5.57
CA GLU A 241 14.73 -14.61 4.76
C GLU A 241 14.29 -14.28 3.33
N LEU A 242 13.46 -13.24 3.17
CA LEU A 242 13.03 -12.72 1.87
C LEU A 242 14.12 -11.87 1.15
N GLY A 243 15.27 -11.66 1.78
CA GLY A 243 16.33 -10.81 1.25
C GLY A 243 15.97 -9.32 1.15
N VAL A 244 14.96 -8.87 1.91
CA VAL A 244 14.56 -7.44 2.00
C VAL A 244 15.45 -6.68 2.96
N PHE A 245 15.88 -7.33 4.06
CA PHE A 245 16.89 -6.82 4.98
C PHE A 245 18.14 -7.69 4.96
N THR A 246 19.30 -7.08 5.25
CA THR A 246 20.48 -7.75 5.79
C THR A 246 20.58 -7.46 7.27
N GLN A 247 21.11 -8.46 8.01
CA GLN A 247 21.46 -8.34 9.42
C GLN A 247 22.97 -8.29 9.54
N GLU A 248 23.50 -7.22 10.12
CA GLU A 248 24.92 -7.00 10.30
C GLU A 248 25.25 -6.85 11.79
N PRO A 249 26.33 -7.43 12.31
CA PRO A 249 26.80 -7.16 13.67
C PRO A 249 27.05 -5.65 13.85
N SER A 250 26.69 -5.12 15.00
CA SER A 250 27.01 -3.71 15.31
C SER A 250 28.50 -3.56 15.62
N PRO A 251 29.19 -2.52 15.10
CA PRO A 251 30.58 -2.29 15.42
C PRO A 251 30.84 -2.27 16.93
N GLY A 252 31.82 -3.06 17.40
CA GLY A 252 32.20 -3.17 18.81
C GLY A 252 31.22 -3.92 19.72
N ARG A 253 30.10 -4.44 19.19
CA ARG A 253 29.08 -5.18 19.95
C ARG A 253 28.53 -6.33 19.10
N PRO A 254 29.23 -7.47 18.99
CA PRO A 254 28.82 -8.60 18.15
C PRO A 254 27.51 -9.27 18.60
N ASP A 255 27.11 -9.07 19.85
CA ASP A 255 25.82 -9.45 20.43
C ASP A 255 24.65 -8.61 19.92
N ARG A 256 24.91 -7.49 19.26
CA ARG A 256 23.90 -6.57 18.73
C ARG A 256 23.95 -6.51 17.22
N HIS A 257 22.77 -6.48 16.61
CA HIS A 257 22.62 -6.45 15.18
C HIS A 257 21.95 -5.15 14.70
N SER A 258 22.36 -4.71 13.51
CA SER A 258 21.67 -3.69 12.73
C SER A 258 21.01 -4.33 11.51
N TYR A 259 19.85 -3.81 11.15
CA TYR A 259 19.06 -4.26 10.00
C TYR A 259 19.11 -3.17 8.92
N ARG A 260 19.54 -3.54 7.72
CA ARG A 260 19.64 -2.60 6.60
C ARG A 260 18.82 -3.08 5.42
N LEU A 261 18.12 -2.17 4.75
CA LEU A 261 17.46 -2.47 3.50
C LEU A 261 18.48 -2.89 2.44
N THR A 262 18.26 -4.06 1.85
CA THR A 262 19.03 -4.53 0.69
C THR A 262 18.64 -3.74 -0.57
N LYS A 263 19.22 -4.08 -1.73
CA LYS A 263 18.78 -3.54 -3.02
C LYS A 263 17.31 -3.88 -3.27
N LYS A 264 16.88 -5.13 -3.00
CA LYS A 264 15.49 -5.60 -3.08
C LYS A 264 14.57 -4.79 -2.15
N GLY A 265 14.97 -4.61 -0.89
CA GLY A 265 14.20 -3.82 0.09
C GLY A 265 14.06 -2.35 -0.31
N ARG A 266 15.13 -1.71 -0.79
CA ARG A 266 15.07 -0.33 -1.29
C ARG A 266 14.21 -0.19 -2.54
N ALA A 267 14.20 -1.19 -3.42
CA ALA A 267 13.37 -1.19 -4.61
C ALA A 267 11.85 -1.22 -4.32
N PHE A 268 11.43 -1.51 -3.08
CA PHE A 268 10.03 -1.42 -2.67
C PHE A 268 9.58 0.03 -2.38
N PHE A 269 10.48 0.99 -2.38
CA PHE A 269 10.18 2.39 -2.09
C PHE A 269 9.09 3.02 -2.98
N PRO A 270 9.06 2.80 -4.30
CA PRO A 270 7.98 3.30 -5.15
C PRO A 270 6.60 2.80 -4.73
N VAL A 271 6.47 1.54 -4.26
CA VAL A 271 5.20 0.99 -3.75
C VAL A 271 4.76 1.76 -2.50
N ALA A 272 5.67 1.97 -1.55
CA ALA A 272 5.37 2.73 -0.34
C ALA A 272 4.96 4.17 -0.67
N MET A 273 5.68 4.85 -1.57
CA MET A 273 5.41 6.26 -1.90
C MET A 273 4.11 6.46 -2.67
N THR A 274 3.78 5.56 -3.62
CA THR A 274 2.50 5.63 -4.34
C THR A 274 1.30 5.33 -3.43
N ALA A 275 1.43 4.37 -2.52
CA ALA A 275 0.41 4.05 -1.53
C ALA A 275 0.16 5.23 -0.57
N LEU A 276 1.23 5.84 -0.05
CA LEU A 276 1.14 7.02 0.83
C LEU A 276 0.55 8.24 0.10
N ALA A 277 0.96 8.48 -1.14
CA ALA A 277 0.43 9.57 -1.95
C ALA A 277 -1.08 9.40 -2.19
N TRP A 278 -1.53 8.18 -2.50
CA TRP A 278 -2.95 7.87 -2.63
C TRP A 278 -3.70 8.09 -1.31
N GLY A 279 -3.16 7.56 -0.21
CA GLY A 279 -3.80 7.70 1.10
C GLY A 279 -3.96 9.14 1.52
N GLN A 280 -2.89 9.95 1.47
CA GLN A 280 -2.92 11.36 1.87
C GLN A 280 -3.76 12.24 0.92
N ARG A 281 -3.95 11.82 -0.32
CA ARG A 281 -4.88 12.49 -1.24
C ARG A 281 -6.33 12.27 -0.84
N TRP A 282 -6.70 11.03 -0.45
CA TRP A 282 -8.08 10.61 -0.27
C TRP A 282 -8.58 10.59 1.18
N PHE A 283 -7.67 10.68 2.15
CA PHE A 283 -7.98 10.74 3.59
C PHE A 283 -7.26 11.93 4.22
N ARG A 284 -8.03 12.92 4.63
CA ARG A 284 -7.47 14.18 5.13
C ARG A 284 -7.84 14.41 6.58
N ALA A 285 -6.84 14.41 7.44
CA ALA A 285 -6.97 14.84 8.82
C ALA A 285 -6.99 16.37 8.88
N PRO A 286 -7.79 16.97 9.77
CA PRO A 286 -7.87 18.44 9.91
C PRO A 286 -6.55 19.06 10.34
N GLU A 287 -5.70 18.32 11.05
CA GLU A 287 -4.37 18.78 11.50
C GLU A 287 -3.37 18.88 10.34
N GLY A 288 -3.60 18.18 9.23
CA GLY A 288 -2.69 18.14 8.09
C GLY A 288 -2.23 16.73 7.70
N PRO A 289 -1.20 16.60 6.86
CA PRO A 289 -0.72 15.31 6.39
C PRO A 289 -0.11 14.46 7.52
N ALA A 290 -0.14 13.13 7.33
CA ALA A 290 0.49 12.19 8.26
C ALA A 290 2.01 12.12 8.09
N LEU A 291 2.49 12.25 6.86
CA LEU A 291 3.90 12.25 6.51
C LEU A 291 4.20 13.40 5.55
N VAL A 292 5.33 14.02 5.75
CA VAL A 292 5.87 15.05 4.85
C VAL A 292 7.23 14.58 4.33
N PHE A 293 7.51 14.91 3.09
CA PHE A 293 8.72 14.46 2.41
C PHE A 293 9.38 15.62 1.67
N THR A 294 10.72 15.66 1.72
CA THR A 294 11.53 16.63 0.98
C THR A 294 12.49 15.89 0.07
N HIS A 295 12.58 16.29 -1.19
CA HIS A 295 13.58 15.77 -2.11
C HIS A 295 14.92 16.48 -1.87
N ARG A 296 15.92 15.76 -1.37
CA ARG A 296 17.25 16.31 -1.03
C ARG A 296 17.93 16.96 -2.22
N GLY A 297 17.70 16.43 -3.42
CA GLY A 297 18.37 16.89 -4.63
C GLY A 297 17.87 18.24 -5.18
N CYS A 298 16.64 18.69 -4.83
CA CYS A 298 16.13 20.00 -5.24
C CYS A 298 15.59 20.84 -4.08
N GLY A 299 15.56 20.31 -2.86
CA GLY A 299 15.08 21.01 -1.67
C GLY A 299 13.58 21.26 -1.59
N GLN A 300 12.81 20.81 -2.60
CA GLN A 300 11.36 21.01 -2.66
C GLN A 300 10.62 19.88 -1.95
N ASP A 301 9.37 20.14 -1.61
CA ASP A 301 8.44 19.11 -1.15
C ASP A 301 8.38 17.97 -2.18
N PHE A 302 8.58 16.75 -1.69
CA PHE A 302 8.59 15.60 -2.57
C PHE A 302 7.18 15.09 -2.81
N HIS A 303 6.78 15.19 -4.06
CA HIS A 303 5.60 14.51 -4.60
C HIS A 303 6.07 13.53 -5.68
N GLY A 304 5.86 12.23 -5.43
CA GLY A 304 6.26 11.19 -6.38
C GLY A 304 5.34 11.13 -7.60
N ARG A 305 5.94 11.00 -8.79
CA ARG A 305 5.25 10.72 -10.05
C ARG A 305 5.91 9.53 -10.72
N LEU A 306 5.15 8.70 -11.39
CA LEU A 306 5.73 7.61 -12.19
C LEU A 306 6.01 8.09 -13.61
N ALA A 307 7.16 7.70 -14.14
CA ALA A 307 7.58 7.94 -15.51
C ALA A 307 7.96 6.61 -16.19
N CYS A 308 7.90 6.57 -17.51
CA CYS A 308 8.36 5.46 -18.32
C CYS A 308 9.89 5.45 -18.38
N ASP A 309 10.56 4.32 -18.08
CA ASP A 309 12.02 4.18 -18.17
C ASP A 309 12.54 4.26 -19.62
N ARG A 310 11.67 4.11 -20.63
CA ARG A 310 12.02 4.08 -22.05
C ARG A 310 12.00 5.46 -22.72
N CYS A 311 11.03 6.29 -22.36
CA CYS A 311 10.86 7.59 -23.00
C CYS A 311 10.87 8.78 -22.02
N GLY A 312 10.96 8.52 -20.70
CA GLY A 312 10.98 9.56 -19.69
C GLY A 312 9.63 10.25 -19.43
N THR A 313 8.60 9.95 -20.24
CA THR A 313 7.32 10.63 -20.13
C THR A 313 6.59 10.22 -18.84
N PRO A 314 5.94 11.16 -18.14
CA PRO A 314 5.07 10.86 -17.02
C PRO A 314 3.94 9.93 -17.44
N LEU A 315 3.73 8.86 -16.66
CA LEU A 315 2.71 7.85 -16.94
C LEU A 315 1.32 8.32 -16.51
N ARG A 316 0.32 7.93 -17.31
CA ARG A 316 -1.11 8.02 -16.98
C ARG A 316 -1.71 6.61 -17.01
N GLY A 317 -2.69 6.32 -16.17
CA GLY A 317 -3.30 5.00 -16.11
C GLY A 317 -3.89 4.53 -17.44
N SER A 318 -4.45 5.45 -18.25
CA SER A 318 -4.99 5.17 -19.59
C SER A 318 -3.92 4.86 -20.66
N GLU A 319 -2.65 5.12 -20.35
CA GLU A 319 -1.52 4.89 -21.25
C GLU A 319 -0.74 3.60 -20.92
N VAL A 320 -1.15 2.89 -19.86
CA VAL A 320 -0.58 1.59 -19.48
C VAL A 320 -1.43 0.48 -20.09
N LEU A 321 -0.88 -0.23 -21.05
CA LEU A 321 -1.50 -1.41 -21.63
C LEU A 321 -0.99 -2.66 -20.92
N VAL A 322 -1.92 -3.56 -20.58
CA VAL A 322 -1.62 -4.84 -19.93
C VAL A 322 -1.78 -5.93 -20.97
N GLU A 323 -0.67 -6.59 -21.32
CA GLU A 323 -0.66 -7.66 -22.30
C GLU A 323 -0.32 -9.00 -21.64
N SER A 324 -1.17 -9.99 -21.83
CA SER A 324 -0.88 -11.35 -21.35
C SER A 324 0.36 -11.88 -22.04
N ARG A 325 1.25 -12.53 -21.30
CA ARG A 325 2.35 -13.30 -21.94
C ARG A 325 1.75 -14.63 -22.42
N SER A 326 1.73 -14.80 -23.72
CA SER A 326 1.47 -16.10 -24.37
C SER A 326 2.48 -17.16 -23.94
#